data_d73dcf7a077ce00611f7c5d2d5fde913
#
_entry.id   d73dcf7a077ce00611f7c5d2d5fde913
#
_cell.length_a   1.000
_cell.length_b   1.000
_cell.length_c   1.000
_cell.angle_alpha   90.00
_cell.angle_beta   90.00
_cell.angle_gamma   90.00
#
_symmetry.space_group_name_H-M   'P 1'
#
loop_
_entity.id
_entity.type
_entity.pdbx_description
1 polymer ?
#
loop_
_entity_poly.entity_id
_entity_poly.type
_entity_poly.pdbx_seq_one_letter_code
_entity_poly.pdbx_strand_id
1 'polypeptide(L)'
;MKSLNFSITNRSLLALVLVCVAGAPIIGLIGTLSLQFLHQVSAIVRLPVSITLILTLSTIIILSALLFGRVVWLYRIQHPWTVGGVAIVFGISVYLTFLVFSSRFSPDAGVNLMHANWWGNLLIVGGLIAMLMVPNVAQSQQPVCKNCLRWYGPAQHMGNVPLPQRDDFLRLLDDGQFYEAGNLIVKEEDATPPNLEIYRQRCSECQTNEHVIIIKETFLNFQDMVKRRILRRGFVSFSQSADLVRQVGARQD
;
A
#
# COMPACT_ATOMS: atom_id res chain seq x y z
N MET A 1 17.95 16.95 3.55
CA MET A 1 17.22 15.67 3.61
C MET A 1 17.13 15.07 2.20
N LYS A 2 17.64 13.84 1.97
CA LYS A 2 17.56 13.23 0.64
C LYS A 2 16.13 12.77 0.35
N SER A 3 15.55 13.15 -0.80
CA SER A 3 14.23 12.68 -1.22
C SER A 3 14.23 11.17 -1.44
N LEU A 4 13.07 10.55 -1.20
CA LEU A 4 12.85 9.14 -1.53
C LEU A 4 12.73 9.02 -3.06
N ASN A 5 13.77 8.52 -3.72
CA ASN A 5 13.72 8.16 -5.14
C ASN A 5 13.18 6.74 -5.28
N PHE A 6 12.03 6.59 -5.93
CA PHE A 6 11.44 5.30 -6.26
C PHE A 6 12.13 4.73 -7.51
N SER A 7 12.73 3.55 -7.38
CA SER A 7 13.40 2.87 -8.49
C SER A 7 12.69 1.56 -8.85
N ILE A 8 12.66 1.25 -10.15
CA ILE A 8 12.18 -0.04 -10.66
C ILE A 8 13.41 -0.79 -11.15
N THR A 9 13.57 -2.02 -10.70
CA THR A 9 14.59 -2.92 -11.24
C THR A 9 14.02 -3.74 -12.38
N ASN A 10 14.86 -4.17 -13.34
CA ASN A 10 14.43 -5.05 -14.44
C ASN A 10 13.79 -6.35 -13.92
N ARG A 11 14.28 -6.87 -12.78
CA ARG A 11 13.70 -8.06 -12.13
C ARG A 11 12.29 -7.81 -11.61
N SER A 12 12.03 -6.64 -11.04
CA SER A 12 10.71 -6.24 -10.56
C SER A 12 9.72 -6.11 -11.71
N LEU A 13 10.14 -5.53 -12.83
CA LEU A 13 9.30 -5.40 -14.02
C LEU A 13 8.97 -6.77 -14.61
N LEU A 14 9.97 -7.66 -14.76
CA LEU A 14 9.77 -9.03 -15.24
C LEU A 14 8.77 -9.79 -14.36
N ALA A 15 8.88 -9.70 -13.04
CA ALA A 15 7.96 -10.35 -12.11
C ALA A 15 6.52 -9.86 -12.30
N LEU A 16 6.31 -8.55 -12.47
CA LEU A 16 4.99 -7.99 -12.73
C LEU A 16 4.41 -8.48 -14.06
N VAL A 17 5.23 -8.54 -15.12
CA VAL A 17 4.81 -9.08 -16.42
C VAL A 17 4.43 -10.55 -16.30
N LEU A 18 5.23 -11.37 -15.60
CA LEU A 18 4.93 -12.78 -15.38
C LEU A 18 3.60 -13.00 -14.63
N VAL A 19 3.30 -12.14 -13.65
CA VAL A 19 2.00 -12.20 -12.95
C VAL A 19 0.85 -11.90 -13.91
N CYS A 20 0.99 -10.92 -14.80
CA CYS A 20 -0.06 -10.63 -15.78
C CYS A 20 -0.24 -11.77 -16.79
N VAL A 21 0.86 -12.33 -17.32
CA VAL A 21 0.82 -13.32 -18.41
C VAL A 21 0.47 -14.72 -17.92
N ALA A 22 0.99 -15.14 -16.77
CA ALA A 22 0.77 -16.48 -16.25
C ALA A 22 -0.23 -16.51 -15.08
N GLY A 23 -0.19 -15.54 -14.18
CA GLY A 23 -1.04 -15.49 -13.00
C GLY A 23 -2.50 -15.24 -13.33
N ALA A 24 -2.80 -14.33 -14.27
CA ALA A 24 -4.18 -14.01 -14.65
C ALA A 24 -4.94 -15.20 -15.26
N PRO A 25 -4.40 -15.97 -16.23
CA PRO A 25 -5.05 -17.18 -16.73
C PRO A 25 -5.27 -18.24 -15.65
N ILE A 26 -4.30 -18.45 -14.77
CA ILE A 26 -4.41 -19.42 -13.67
C ILE A 26 -5.58 -19.06 -12.75
N ILE A 27 -5.66 -17.79 -12.33
CA ILE A 27 -6.75 -17.32 -11.46
C ILE A 27 -8.10 -17.38 -12.19
N GLY A 28 -8.15 -17.02 -13.47
CA GLY A 28 -9.36 -17.12 -14.28
C GLY A 28 -9.86 -18.57 -14.38
N LEU A 29 -8.95 -19.53 -14.56
CA LEU A 29 -9.27 -20.96 -14.57
C LEU A 29 -9.78 -21.44 -13.21
N ILE A 30 -9.09 -21.08 -12.10
CA ILE A 30 -9.53 -21.42 -10.74
C ILE A 30 -10.91 -20.83 -10.45
N GLY A 31 -11.17 -19.59 -10.87
CA GLY A 31 -12.48 -18.97 -10.74
C GLY A 31 -13.57 -19.74 -11.48
N THR A 32 -13.27 -20.21 -12.70
CA THR A 32 -14.21 -21.02 -13.49
C THR A 32 -14.49 -22.36 -12.82
N LEU A 33 -13.46 -23.06 -12.34
CA LEU A 33 -13.62 -24.33 -11.61
C LEU A 33 -14.42 -24.13 -10.32
N SER A 34 -14.17 -23.04 -9.61
CA SER A 34 -14.94 -22.66 -8.42
C SER A 34 -16.43 -22.41 -8.77
N LEU A 35 -16.70 -21.75 -9.89
CA LEU A 35 -18.06 -21.52 -10.36
C LEU A 35 -18.78 -22.83 -10.65
N GLN A 36 -18.13 -23.76 -11.36
CA GLN A 36 -18.70 -25.07 -11.66
C GLN A 36 -18.99 -25.87 -10.39
N PHE A 37 -18.03 -25.95 -9.48
CA PHE A 37 -18.18 -26.64 -8.22
C PHE A 37 -19.34 -26.06 -7.39
N LEU A 38 -19.36 -24.74 -7.21
CA LEU A 38 -20.41 -24.07 -6.46
C LEU A 38 -21.78 -24.20 -7.13
N HIS A 39 -21.83 -24.23 -8.47
CA HIS A 39 -23.06 -24.48 -9.20
C HIS A 39 -23.62 -25.90 -8.94
N GLN A 40 -22.77 -26.91 -8.93
CA GLN A 40 -23.17 -28.30 -8.59
C GLN A 40 -23.65 -28.37 -7.12
N VAL A 41 -22.94 -27.77 -6.19
CA VAL A 41 -23.33 -27.71 -4.77
C VAL A 41 -24.65 -26.95 -4.61
N SER A 42 -24.84 -25.85 -5.32
CA SER A 42 -26.08 -25.06 -5.26
C SER A 42 -27.31 -25.82 -5.76
N ALA A 43 -27.13 -26.69 -6.74
CA ALA A 43 -28.20 -27.57 -7.19
C ALA A 43 -28.65 -28.57 -6.11
N ILE A 44 -27.72 -29.04 -5.27
CA ILE A 44 -28.02 -29.98 -4.17
C ILE A 44 -28.67 -29.23 -2.99
N VAL A 45 -28.07 -28.06 -2.61
CA VAL A 45 -28.46 -27.29 -1.40
C VAL A 45 -29.53 -26.23 -1.70
N ARG A 46 -29.94 -26.06 -2.97
CA ARG A 46 -30.90 -25.06 -3.45
C ARG A 46 -30.48 -23.61 -3.13
N LEU A 47 -29.18 -23.31 -3.22
CA LEU A 47 -28.69 -21.96 -3.02
C LEU A 47 -29.06 -21.05 -4.22
N PRO A 48 -29.41 -19.79 -3.99
CA PRO A 48 -29.62 -18.82 -5.06
C PRO A 48 -28.36 -18.65 -5.92
N VAL A 49 -28.52 -18.53 -7.24
CA VAL A 49 -27.42 -18.31 -8.20
C VAL A 49 -26.58 -17.08 -7.86
N SER A 50 -27.21 -16.05 -7.30
CA SER A 50 -26.51 -14.83 -6.83
C SER A 50 -25.46 -15.12 -5.75
N ILE A 51 -25.74 -16.03 -4.82
CA ILE A 51 -24.78 -16.40 -3.76
C ILE A 51 -23.59 -17.15 -4.37
N THR A 52 -23.84 -18.08 -5.29
CA THR A 52 -22.78 -18.81 -6.02
C THR A 52 -21.86 -17.84 -6.74
N LEU A 53 -22.41 -16.85 -7.42
CA LEU A 53 -21.65 -15.84 -8.14
C LEU A 53 -20.81 -14.98 -7.18
N ILE A 54 -21.40 -14.51 -6.07
CA ILE A 54 -20.69 -13.71 -5.07
C ILE A 54 -19.51 -14.49 -4.48
N LEU A 55 -19.69 -15.76 -4.13
CA LEU A 55 -18.63 -16.61 -3.59
C LEU A 55 -17.49 -16.81 -4.62
N THR A 56 -17.84 -17.05 -5.87
CA THR A 56 -16.85 -17.19 -6.96
C THR A 56 -16.04 -15.90 -7.15
N LEU A 57 -16.72 -14.76 -7.25
CA LEU A 57 -16.05 -13.47 -7.41
C LEU A 57 -15.17 -13.13 -6.21
N SER A 58 -15.63 -13.42 -4.99
CA SER A 58 -14.84 -13.24 -3.78
C SER A 58 -13.57 -14.10 -3.81
N THR A 59 -13.66 -15.35 -4.27
CA THR A 59 -12.49 -16.23 -4.43
C THR A 59 -11.47 -15.64 -5.42
N ILE A 60 -11.94 -15.18 -6.58
CA ILE A 60 -11.08 -14.55 -7.60
C ILE A 60 -10.40 -13.30 -7.03
N ILE A 61 -11.13 -12.44 -6.33
CA ILE A 61 -10.60 -11.21 -5.74
C ILE A 61 -9.53 -11.53 -4.69
N ILE A 62 -9.81 -12.47 -3.79
CA ILE A 62 -8.87 -12.86 -2.73
C ILE A 62 -7.59 -13.44 -3.33
N LEU A 63 -7.69 -14.39 -4.25
CA LEU A 63 -6.52 -15.02 -4.89
C LEU A 63 -5.71 -13.99 -5.68
N SER A 64 -6.37 -13.11 -6.41
CA SER A 64 -5.70 -12.02 -7.15
C SER A 64 -4.95 -11.09 -6.22
N ALA A 65 -5.58 -10.67 -5.12
CA ALA A 65 -4.97 -9.77 -4.14
C ALA A 65 -3.77 -10.43 -3.44
N LEU A 66 -3.88 -11.71 -3.07
CA LEU A 66 -2.78 -12.46 -2.45
C LEU A 66 -1.60 -12.63 -3.41
N LEU A 67 -1.83 -13.05 -4.66
CA LEU A 67 -0.78 -13.24 -5.64
C LEU A 67 -0.07 -11.92 -5.97
N PHE A 68 -0.85 -10.91 -6.34
CA PHE A 68 -0.30 -9.60 -6.71
C PHE A 68 0.42 -8.93 -5.53
N GLY A 69 -0.19 -8.94 -4.35
CA GLY A 69 0.41 -8.39 -3.13
C GLY A 69 1.70 -9.10 -2.75
N ARG A 70 1.74 -10.44 -2.90
CA ARG A 70 2.94 -11.22 -2.65
C ARG A 70 4.09 -10.83 -3.58
N VAL A 71 3.80 -10.59 -4.86
CA VAL A 71 4.82 -10.15 -5.83
C VAL A 71 5.31 -8.74 -5.51
N VAL A 72 4.41 -7.79 -5.25
CA VAL A 72 4.81 -6.43 -4.85
C VAL A 72 5.68 -6.46 -3.60
N TRP A 73 5.33 -7.31 -2.62
CA TRP A 73 6.07 -7.47 -1.38
C TRP A 73 7.44 -8.14 -1.58
N LEU A 74 7.52 -9.26 -2.31
CA LEU A 74 8.75 -10.02 -2.53
C LEU A 74 9.78 -9.24 -3.34
N TYR A 75 9.32 -8.58 -4.40
CA TYR A 75 10.20 -7.81 -5.30
C TYR A 75 10.38 -6.36 -4.87
N ARG A 76 9.77 -5.96 -3.73
CA ARG A 76 9.92 -4.64 -3.10
C ARG A 76 9.71 -3.49 -4.08
N ILE A 77 8.63 -3.57 -4.83
CA ILE A 77 8.31 -2.61 -5.88
C ILE A 77 7.88 -1.30 -5.22
N GLN A 78 8.70 -0.25 -5.36
CA GLN A 78 8.51 1.04 -4.70
C GLN A 78 7.91 2.13 -5.61
N HIS A 79 7.56 1.78 -6.85
CA HIS A 79 7.01 2.76 -7.79
C HIS A 79 5.48 2.68 -7.84
N PRO A 80 4.75 3.59 -7.15
CA PRO A 80 3.30 3.49 -6.97
C PRO A 80 2.52 3.52 -8.28
N TRP A 81 2.94 4.34 -9.25
CA TRP A 81 2.30 4.44 -10.56
C TRP A 81 2.43 3.14 -11.37
N THR A 82 3.59 2.49 -11.30
CA THR A 82 3.79 1.20 -11.96
C THR A 82 2.93 0.12 -11.32
N VAL A 83 2.90 0.06 -9.99
CA VAL A 83 2.05 -0.88 -9.26
C VAL A 83 0.58 -0.65 -9.61
N GLY A 84 0.13 0.61 -9.64
CA GLY A 84 -1.23 0.97 -10.01
C GLY A 84 -1.56 0.57 -11.46
N GLY A 85 -0.71 0.93 -12.41
CA GLY A 85 -0.90 0.59 -13.83
C GLY A 85 -0.95 -0.92 -14.07
N VAL A 86 -0.04 -1.68 -13.46
CA VAL A 86 -0.03 -3.14 -13.59
C VAL A 86 -1.22 -3.79 -12.89
N ALA A 87 -1.69 -3.25 -11.75
CA ALA A 87 -2.91 -3.73 -11.09
C ALA A 87 -4.14 -3.60 -11.99
N ILE A 88 -4.25 -2.52 -12.76
CA ILE A 88 -5.32 -2.33 -13.74
C ILE A 88 -5.24 -3.40 -14.83
N VAL A 89 -4.08 -3.57 -15.46
CA VAL A 89 -3.88 -4.56 -16.52
C VAL A 89 -4.14 -5.97 -16.00
N PHE A 90 -3.61 -6.31 -14.83
CA PHE A 90 -3.82 -7.61 -14.20
C PHE A 90 -5.29 -7.88 -13.87
N GLY A 91 -6.00 -6.92 -13.26
CA GLY A 91 -7.41 -7.05 -12.93
C GLY A 91 -8.29 -7.27 -14.18
N ILE A 92 -8.04 -6.50 -15.24
CA ILE A 92 -8.73 -6.68 -16.52
C ILE A 92 -8.42 -8.06 -17.11
N SER A 93 -7.15 -8.50 -17.10
CA SER A 93 -6.73 -9.80 -17.63
C SER A 93 -7.36 -10.97 -16.88
N VAL A 94 -7.42 -10.91 -15.55
CA VAL A 94 -8.10 -11.92 -14.71
C VAL A 94 -9.56 -12.00 -15.07
N TYR A 95 -10.23 -10.87 -15.20
CA TYR A 95 -11.65 -10.84 -15.53
C TYR A 95 -11.93 -11.40 -16.92
N LEU A 96 -11.17 -10.98 -17.93
CA LEU A 96 -11.34 -11.47 -19.31
C LEU A 96 -11.07 -12.97 -19.41
N THR A 97 -10.02 -13.48 -18.77
CA THR A 97 -9.74 -14.93 -18.75
C THR A 97 -10.82 -15.71 -18.04
N PHE A 98 -11.37 -15.20 -16.94
CA PHE A 98 -12.51 -15.79 -16.26
C PHE A 98 -13.75 -15.85 -17.18
N LEU A 99 -14.06 -14.78 -17.91
CA LEU A 99 -15.19 -14.78 -18.86
C LEU A 99 -14.98 -15.81 -19.99
N VAL A 100 -13.78 -15.86 -20.57
CA VAL A 100 -13.46 -16.81 -21.65
C VAL A 100 -13.57 -18.26 -21.16
N PHE A 101 -13.02 -18.58 -20.00
CA PHE A 101 -13.11 -19.94 -19.48
C PHE A 101 -14.53 -20.30 -19.03
N SER A 102 -15.26 -19.38 -18.37
CA SER A 102 -16.64 -19.63 -17.96
C SER A 102 -17.57 -19.86 -19.13
N SER A 103 -17.41 -19.14 -20.25
CA SER A 103 -18.19 -19.37 -21.48
C SER A 103 -17.90 -20.71 -22.14
N ARG A 104 -16.67 -21.23 -21.97
CA ARG A 104 -16.27 -22.54 -22.52
C ARG A 104 -16.70 -23.72 -21.66
N PHE A 105 -16.54 -23.62 -20.36
CA PHE A 105 -16.70 -24.72 -19.41
C PHE A 105 -18.02 -24.68 -18.63
N SER A 106 -18.71 -23.56 -18.60
CA SER A 106 -20.00 -23.35 -17.93
C SER A 106 -20.84 -22.40 -18.77
N PRO A 107 -21.31 -22.83 -19.96
CA PRO A 107 -21.95 -21.94 -20.93
C PRO A 107 -23.17 -21.20 -20.35
N ASP A 108 -24.01 -21.87 -19.57
CA ASP A 108 -25.20 -21.25 -18.97
C ASP A 108 -24.85 -20.10 -17.99
N ALA A 109 -23.82 -20.29 -17.17
CA ALA A 109 -23.35 -19.27 -16.23
C ALA A 109 -22.52 -18.18 -16.94
N GLY A 110 -21.68 -18.56 -17.93
CA GLY A 110 -20.86 -17.65 -18.72
C GLY A 110 -21.69 -16.72 -19.60
N VAL A 111 -22.72 -17.23 -20.26
CA VAL A 111 -23.65 -16.43 -21.06
C VAL A 111 -24.40 -15.42 -20.19
N ASN A 112 -24.87 -15.83 -19.01
CA ASN A 112 -25.55 -14.93 -18.09
C ASN A 112 -24.63 -13.81 -17.58
N LEU A 113 -23.34 -14.07 -17.39
CA LEU A 113 -22.35 -13.06 -17.02
C LEU A 113 -22.05 -12.07 -18.16
N MET A 114 -21.95 -12.58 -19.41
CA MET A 114 -21.73 -11.72 -20.58
C MET A 114 -22.96 -10.84 -20.89
N HIS A 115 -24.15 -11.35 -20.67
CA HIS A 115 -25.41 -10.61 -20.82
C HIS A 115 -25.77 -9.78 -19.58
N ALA A 116 -25.04 -9.95 -18.46
CA ALA A 116 -25.20 -9.07 -17.31
C ALA A 116 -24.99 -7.61 -17.76
N ASN A 117 -25.85 -6.74 -17.24
CA ASN A 117 -25.81 -5.32 -17.54
C ASN A 117 -24.34 -4.82 -17.49
N TRP A 118 -23.88 -4.10 -18.52
CA TRP A 118 -22.51 -3.60 -18.61
C TRP A 118 -22.04 -2.84 -17.37
N TRP A 119 -22.96 -2.18 -16.66
CA TRP A 119 -22.71 -1.56 -15.36
C TRP A 119 -22.26 -2.57 -14.29
N GLY A 120 -22.89 -3.75 -14.25
CA GLY A 120 -22.49 -4.83 -13.33
C GLY A 120 -21.06 -5.29 -13.59
N ASN A 121 -20.70 -5.47 -14.87
CA ASN A 121 -19.35 -5.85 -15.28
C ASN A 121 -18.33 -4.77 -14.92
N LEU A 122 -18.64 -3.49 -15.11
CA LEU A 122 -17.78 -2.38 -14.70
C LEU A 122 -17.57 -2.34 -13.19
N LEU A 123 -18.61 -2.58 -12.39
CA LEU A 123 -18.48 -2.62 -10.93
C LEU A 123 -17.60 -3.79 -10.46
N ILE A 124 -17.71 -4.97 -11.08
CA ILE A 124 -16.87 -6.12 -10.77
C ILE A 124 -15.40 -5.83 -11.08
N VAL A 125 -15.12 -5.36 -12.30
CA VAL A 125 -13.75 -5.03 -12.71
C VAL A 125 -13.20 -3.88 -11.88
N GLY A 126 -13.97 -2.82 -11.67
CA GLY A 126 -13.59 -1.68 -10.84
C GLY A 126 -13.30 -2.09 -9.39
N GLY A 127 -14.13 -2.94 -8.80
CA GLY A 127 -13.94 -3.51 -7.46
C GLY A 127 -12.66 -4.35 -7.36
N LEU A 128 -12.42 -5.23 -8.34
CA LEU A 128 -11.20 -6.02 -8.41
C LEU A 128 -9.95 -5.12 -8.50
N ILE A 129 -9.96 -4.15 -9.40
CA ILE A 129 -8.86 -3.19 -9.55
C ILE A 129 -8.65 -2.40 -8.27
N ALA A 130 -9.68 -1.89 -7.64
CA ALA A 130 -9.58 -1.13 -6.39
C ALA A 130 -8.98 -1.97 -5.26
N MET A 131 -9.41 -3.22 -5.11
CA MET A 131 -8.86 -4.16 -4.12
C MET A 131 -7.38 -4.50 -4.37
N LEU A 132 -6.94 -4.50 -5.63
CA LEU A 132 -5.54 -4.69 -5.99
C LEU A 132 -4.73 -3.40 -5.78
N MET A 133 -5.27 -2.25 -6.19
CA MET A 133 -4.52 -0.99 -6.17
C MET A 133 -4.31 -0.45 -4.76
N VAL A 134 -5.38 -0.34 -3.96
CA VAL A 134 -5.33 0.43 -2.70
C VAL A 134 -4.26 -0.10 -1.74
N PRO A 135 -4.22 -1.39 -1.35
CA PRO A 135 -3.22 -1.89 -0.42
C PRO A 135 -1.81 -1.90 -1.02
N ASN A 136 -1.69 -2.23 -2.31
CA ASN A 136 -0.38 -2.41 -2.94
C ASN A 136 0.30 -1.08 -3.29
N VAL A 137 -0.47 -0.06 -3.68
CA VAL A 137 0.06 1.30 -3.85
C VAL A 137 0.50 1.86 -2.50
N ALA A 138 -0.28 1.68 -1.44
CA ALA A 138 0.12 2.09 -0.10
C ALA A 138 1.41 1.38 0.36
N GLN A 139 1.53 0.08 0.10
CA GLN A 139 2.71 -0.71 0.42
C GLN A 139 3.95 -0.27 -0.39
N SER A 140 3.79 0.03 -1.68
CA SER A 140 4.89 0.47 -2.54
C SER A 140 5.51 1.81 -2.12
N GLN A 141 4.79 2.58 -1.31
CA GLN A 141 5.30 3.83 -0.73
C GLN A 141 6.14 3.63 0.53
N GLN A 142 6.22 2.41 1.07
CA GLN A 142 7.07 2.14 2.23
C GLN A 142 8.54 2.14 1.84
N PRO A 143 9.44 2.66 2.69
CA PRO A 143 10.86 2.64 2.43
C PRO A 143 11.44 1.23 2.61
N VAL A 144 12.43 0.91 1.78
CA VAL A 144 13.20 -0.34 1.83
C VAL A 144 14.65 -0.01 2.15
N CYS A 145 15.24 -0.77 3.05
CA CYS A 145 16.65 -0.66 3.39
C CYS A 145 17.52 -1.10 2.21
N LYS A 146 18.47 -0.26 1.81
CA LYS A 146 19.35 -0.54 0.66
C LYS A 146 20.33 -1.69 0.90
N ASN A 147 20.74 -1.91 2.17
CA ASN A 147 21.75 -2.90 2.51
C ASN A 147 21.20 -4.31 2.64
N CYS A 148 20.12 -4.49 3.43
CA CYS A 148 19.53 -5.81 3.64
C CYS A 148 18.28 -6.07 2.78
N LEU A 149 17.87 -5.08 1.99
CA LEU A 149 16.70 -5.14 1.11
C LEU A 149 15.40 -5.53 1.84
N ARG A 150 15.25 -5.15 3.10
CA ARG A 150 14.03 -5.37 3.90
C ARG A 150 13.26 -4.07 4.10
N TRP A 151 11.97 -4.20 4.35
CA TRP A 151 11.15 -3.05 4.70
C TRP A 151 11.62 -2.46 6.02
N TYR A 152 11.61 -1.13 6.12
CA TYR A 152 11.86 -0.47 7.40
C TYR A 152 10.81 -0.89 8.42
N GLY A 153 11.20 -0.95 9.69
CA GLY A 153 10.32 -1.26 10.80
C GLY A 153 9.21 -0.22 11.01
N PRO A 154 8.35 -0.43 12.01
CA PRO A 154 7.28 0.52 12.32
C PRO A 154 7.84 1.91 12.64
N ALA A 155 7.06 2.94 12.31
CA ALA A 155 7.39 4.31 12.63
C ALA A 155 7.28 4.53 14.14
N GLN A 156 8.36 4.99 14.77
CA GLN A 156 8.41 5.38 16.17
C GLN A 156 8.16 6.89 16.26
N HIS A 157 7.19 7.30 17.06
CA HIS A 157 6.93 8.71 17.35
C HIS A 157 8.09 9.28 18.17
N MET A 158 8.60 10.45 17.78
CA MET A 158 9.74 11.11 18.43
C MET A 158 9.32 12.33 19.24
N GLY A 159 8.23 12.98 18.84
CA GLY A 159 7.70 14.19 19.45
C GLY A 159 6.98 15.05 18.42
N ASN A 160 6.60 16.23 18.85
CA ASN A 160 5.80 17.17 18.08
C ASN A 160 6.52 18.51 17.95
N VAL A 161 6.23 19.23 16.87
CA VAL A 161 6.66 20.64 16.72
C VAL A 161 5.40 21.50 16.65
N PRO A 162 5.27 22.53 17.52
CA PRO A 162 4.13 23.44 17.47
C PRO A 162 4.03 24.15 16.13
N LEU A 163 2.79 24.39 15.66
CA LEU A 163 2.55 24.98 14.34
C LEU A 163 3.28 26.34 14.11
N PRO A 164 3.38 27.25 15.10
CA PRO A 164 4.12 28.51 14.93
C PRO A 164 5.61 28.32 14.58
N GLN A 165 6.21 27.19 14.98
CA GLN A 165 7.62 26.86 14.73
C GLN A 165 7.83 25.99 13.49
N ARG A 166 6.75 25.68 12.75
CA ARG A 166 6.76 24.79 11.58
C ARG A 166 7.78 25.19 10.52
N ASP A 167 7.74 26.45 10.11
CA ASP A 167 8.54 26.91 8.98
C ASP A 167 10.02 27.02 9.37
N ASP A 168 10.32 27.42 10.61
CA ASP A 168 11.68 27.41 11.14
C ASP A 168 12.22 25.97 11.23
N PHE A 169 11.41 25.03 11.73
CA PHE A 169 11.79 23.62 11.79
C PHE A 169 12.11 23.05 10.40
N LEU A 170 11.26 23.30 9.41
CA LEU A 170 11.48 22.83 8.05
C LEU A 170 12.71 23.47 7.42
N ARG A 171 12.95 24.76 7.65
CA ARG A 171 14.14 25.47 7.17
C ARG A 171 15.40 24.87 7.78
N LEU A 172 15.47 24.67 9.09
CA LEU A 172 16.61 24.05 9.77
C LEU A 172 16.92 22.66 9.24
N LEU A 173 15.90 21.85 8.94
CA LEU A 173 16.09 20.55 8.30
C LEU A 173 16.65 20.66 6.87
N ASP A 174 16.24 21.68 6.11
CA ASP A 174 16.75 21.90 4.75
C ASP A 174 18.20 22.38 4.77
N ASP A 175 18.55 23.21 5.74
CA ASP A 175 19.91 23.72 5.97
C ASP A 175 20.84 22.65 6.59
N GLY A 176 20.31 21.48 6.96
CA GLY A 176 21.08 20.40 7.56
C GLY A 176 21.38 20.58 9.04
N GLN A 177 20.74 21.54 9.70
CA GLN A 177 20.92 21.90 11.12
C GLN A 177 20.02 21.02 12.01
N PHE A 178 20.27 19.70 12.01
CA PHE A 178 19.41 18.71 12.69
C PHE A 178 19.39 18.88 14.20
N TYR A 179 20.50 19.30 14.81
CA TYR A 179 20.58 19.56 16.24
C TYR A 179 19.66 20.72 16.67
N GLU A 180 19.70 21.83 15.94
CA GLU A 180 18.86 22.99 16.19
C GLU A 180 17.39 22.70 15.93
N ALA A 181 17.09 21.95 14.85
CA ALA A 181 15.75 21.45 14.60
C ALA A 181 15.23 20.56 15.74
N GLY A 182 16.10 19.74 16.33
CA GLY A 182 15.77 18.90 17.49
C GLY A 182 15.32 19.69 18.72
N ASN A 183 15.83 20.91 18.90
CA ASN A 183 15.43 21.81 20.01
C ASN A 183 13.99 22.30 19.92
N LEU A 184 13.39 22.26 18.72
CA LEU A 184 12.00 22.65 18.48
C LEU A 184 11.02 21.50 18.73
N ILE A 185 11.52 20.27 18.93
CA ILE A 185 10.68 19.10 19.18
C ILE A 185 10.30 19.07 20.66
N VAL A 186 8.99 19.07 20.93
CA VAL A 186 8.42 18.94 22.27
C VAL A 186 7.79 17.56 22.46
N LYS A 187 7.55 17.16 23.71
CA LYS A 187 6.87 15.91 24.03
C LYS A 187 5.41 15.94 23.56
N GLU A 188 4.82 14.76 23.43
CA GLU A 188 3.43 14.61 22.97
C GLU A 188 2.43 15.33 23.88
N GLU A 189 2.68 15.32 25.18
CA GLU A 189 1.83 15.94 26.22
C GLU A 189 1.76 17.47 26.13
N ASP A 190 2.80 18.09 25.55
CA ASP A 190 2.92 19.55 25.47
C ASP A 190 2.40 20.14 24.16
N ALA A 191 1.97 19.31 23.22
CA ALA A 191 1.58 19.75 21.88
C ALA A 191 0.13 19.43 21.54
N THR A 192 -0.71 20.45 21.60
CA THR A 192 -2.09 20.36 21.09
C THR A 192 -2.13 20.53 19.57
N PRO A 193 -3.03 19.82 18.84
CA PRO A 193 -3.26 20.09 17.41
C PRO A 193 -3.76 21.54 17.19
N PRO A 194 -3.36 22.21 16.11
CA PRO A 194 -2.53 21.72 15.00
C PRO A 194 -1.01 21.73 15.32
N ASN A 195 -0.31 20.66 14.93
CA ASN A 195 1.14 20.52 15.15
C ASN A 195 1.78 19.68 14.04
N LEU A 196 3.12 19.53 14.06
CA LEU A 196 3.85 18.56 13.27
C LEU A 196 4.22 17.36 14.14
N GLU A 197 3.81 16.18 13.79
CA GLU A 197 4.25 14.92 14.39
C GLU A 197 5.51 14.41 13.68
N ILE A 198 6.56 14.12 14.42
CA ILE A 198 7.83 13.61 13.89
C ILE A 198 7.95 12.14 14.19
N TYR A 199 8.19 11.35 13.15
CA TYR A 199 8.37 9.91 13.27
C TYR A 199 9.71 9.47 12.70
N ARG A 200 10.29 8.45 13.30
CA ARG A 200 11.51 7.79 12.83
C ARG A 200 11.23 6.32 12.51
N GLN A 201 11.75 5.86 11.39
CA GLN A 201 11.79 4.44 11.05
C GLN A 201 13.25 4.00 10.91
N ARG A 202 13.55 2.81 11.41
CA ARG A 202 14.87 2.16 11.30
C ARG A 202 14.73 0.76 10.73
N CYS A 203 15.77 0.26 10.09
CA CYS A 203 15.82 -1.13 9.68
C CYS A 203 15.98 -2.02 10.92
N SER A 204 15.10 -3.01 11.09
CA SER A 204 15.12 -3.93 12.22
C SER A 204 16.27 -4.93 12.16
N GLU A 205 16.80 -5.20 10.96
CA GLU A 205 17.78 -6.27 10.72
C GLU A 205 19.22 -5.76 10.79
N CYS A 206 19.56 -4.75 10.02
CA CYS A 206 20.96 -4.37 9.85
C CYS A 206 21.35 -3.09 10.60
N GLN A 207 20.44 -2.46 11.34
CA GLN A 207 20.69 -1.22 12.08
C GLN A 207 21.52 -0.20 11.28
N THR A 208 21.23 -0.08 9.98
CA THR A 208 21.98 0.77 9.05
C THR A 208 22.13 2.19 9.57
N ASN A 209 23.21 2.85 9.14
CA ASN A 209 23.47 4.25 9.42
C ASN A 209 22.47 5.23 8.77
N GLU A 210 21.42 4.73 8.10
CA GLU A 210 20.36 5.56 7.52
C GLU A 210 19.02 5.27 8.20
N HIS A 211 18.35 6.32 8.63
CA HIS A 211 17.00 6.31 9.16
C HIS A 211 16.05 7.02 8.21
N VAL A 212 14.77 6.72 8.28
CA VAL A 212 13.73 7.49 7.58
C VAL A 212 13.02 8.37 8.58
N ILE A 213 13.02 9.67 8.32
CA ILE A 213 12.23 10.62 9.08
C ILE A 213 10.95 10.92 8.30
N ILE A 214 9.82 10.84 8.99
CA ILE A 214 8.49 11.15 8.46
C ILE A 214 7.94 12.30 9.29
N ILE A 215 7.56 13.37 8.61
CA ILE A 215 6.92 14.53 9.20
C ILE A 215 5.47 14.53 8.76
N LYS A 216 4.57 14.46 9.73
CA LYS A 216 3.12 14.56 9.49
C LYS A 216 2.61 15.86 10.08
N GLU A 217 1.78 16.54 9.34
CA GLU A 217 1.03 17.70 9.81
C GLU A 217 -0.32 17.22 10.32
N THR A 218 -0.64 17.59 11.55
CA THR A 218 -1.97 17.38 12.13
C THR A 218 -2.77 18.67 12.02
N PHE A 219 -4.03 18.54 11.66
CA PHE A 219 -4.96 19.67 11.63
C PHE A 219 -6.37 19.22 12.04
N LEU A 220 -7.12 20.16 12.60
CA LEU A 220 -8.51 19.93 12.94
C LEU A 220 -9.38 20.12 11.70
N ASN A 221 -10.30 19.19 11.46
CA ASN A 221 -11.33 19.30 10.43
C ASN A 221 -12.51 20.13 10.96
N PHE A 222 -13.45 20.52 10.09
CA PHE A 222 -14.70 21.22 10.43
C PHE A 222 -15.56 20.49 11.47
N GLN A 223 -15.28 19.22 11.77
CA GLN A 223 -15.94 18.39 12.78
C GLN A 223 -15.05 18.15 14.01
N ASP A 224 -14.05 18.97 14.24
CA ASP A 224 -13.05 18.84 15.32
C ASP A 224 -12.31 17.49 15.33
N MET A 225 -12.35 16.75 14.21
CA MET A 225 -11.58 15.52 14.08
C MET A 225 -10.15 15.80 13.65
N VAL A 226 -9.20 15.20 14.35
CA VAL A 226 -7.78 15.29 14.02
C VAL A 226 -7.50 14.54 12.72
N LYS A 227 -7.08 15.27 11.69
CA LYS A 227 -6.58 14.69 10.43
C LYS A 227 -5.07 14.81 10.36
N ARG A 228 -4.43 13.82 9.71
CA ARG A 228 -2.98 13.74 9.54
C ARG A 228 -2.63 13.70 8.07
N ARG A 229 -1.69 14.54 7.63
CA ARG A 229 -1.14 14.56 6.27
C ARG A 229 0.37 14.41 6.32
N ILE A 230 0.95 13.49 5.53
CA ILE A 230 2.40 13.41 5.39
C ILE A 230 2.86 14.66 4.63
N LEU A 231 3.63 15.50 5.31
CA LEU A 231 4.20 16.70 4.74
C LEU A 231 5.53 16.39 4.04
N ARG A 232 6.38 15.60 4.70
CA ARG A 232 7.71 15.27 4.19
C ARG A 232 8.15 13.87 4.64
N ARG A 233 8.91 13.19 3.80
CA ARG A 233 9.58 11.93 4.13
C ARG A 233 10.97 11.93 3.48
N GLY A 234 12.00 11.52 4.19
CA GLY A 234 13.34 11.45 3.62
C GLY A 234 14.30 10.64 4.46
N PHE A 235 15.42 10.27 3.83
CA PHE A 235 16.53 9.60 4.49
C PHE A 235 17.44 10.59 5.20
N VAL A 236 17.86 10.24 6.41
CA VAL A 236 18.85 10.96 7.22
C VAL A 236 19.90 9.96 7.71
N SER A 237 21.13 10.43 7.96
CA SER A 237 22.15 9.58 8.58
C SER A 237 21.79 9.27 10.04
N PHE A 238 22.46 8.27 10.60
CA PHE A 238 22.31 7.94 12.02
C PHE A 238 22.65 9.14 12.90
N SER A 239 23.76 9.85 12.61
CA SER A 239 24.18 11.05 13.36
C SER A 239 23.11 12.14 13.31
N GLN A 240 22.61 12.47 12.12
CA GLN A 240 21.54 13.45 11.95
C GLN A 240 20.26 13.05 12.69
N SER A 241 19.92 11.76 12.66
CA SER A 241 18.77 11.26 13.42
C SER A 241 19.02 11.28 14.93
N ALA A 242 20.25 11.02 15.37
CA ALA A 242 20.63 11.11 16.79
C ALA A 242 20.58 12.56 17.30
N ASP A 243 21.03 13.51 16.49
CA ASP A 243 20.97 14.94 16.80
C ASP A 243 19.52 15.42 17.01
N LEU A 244 18.59 14.95 16.16
CA LEU A 244 17.16 15.24 16.35
C LEU A 244 16.59 14.66 17.65
N VAL A 245 17.06 13.48 18.09
CA VAL A 245 16.51 12.77 19.27
C VAL A 245 17.15 13.21 20.57
N ARG A 246 18.43 13.60 20.54
CA ARG A 246 19.24 13.87 21.74
C ARG A 246 18.61 14.89 22.68
N GLN A 247 17.92 15.86 22.13
CA GLN A 247 17.25 16.92 22.91
C GLN A 247 15.93 16.45 23.53
N VAL A 248 15.23 15.52 22.87
CA VAL A 248 13.98 14.96 23.42
C VAL A 248 14.27 14.11 24.66
N GLY A 249 15.44 13.43 24.72
CA GLY A 249 15.89 12.65 25.87
C GLY A 249 16.50 13.49 27.01
N ALA A 250 17.26 14.53 26.68
CA ALA A 250 17.96 15.38 27.67
C ALA A 250 17.03 16.26 28.53
N ARG A 251 15.76 16.38 28.16
CA ARG A 251 14.72 17.06 28.97
C ARG A 251 14.00 16.09 29.92
N GLN A 252 14.49 14.85 30.07
CA GLN A 252 13.89 13.83 30.95
C GLN A 252 14.58 13.76 32.32
N ASP A 253 15.72 14.41 32.47
CA ASP A 253 16.49 14.54 33.71
C ASP A 253 16.35 15.98 34.27
#